data_e8853c2ca4322ea05d2cf4a48a9b56c0
#
_entry.id   e8853c2ca4322ea05d2cf4a48a9b56c0
#
_cell.length_a   1.000
_cell.length_b   1.000
_cell.length_c   1.000
_cell.angle_alpha   90.00
_cell.angle_beta   90.00
_cell.angle_gamma   90.00
#
_symmetry.space_group_name_H-M   'P 1'
#
loop_
_entity.id
_entity.type
_entity.pdbx_description
1 polymer ?
#
loop_
_entity_poly.entity_id
_entity_poly.type
_entity_poly.pdbx_seq_one_letter_code
_entity_poly.pdbx_strand_id
1 'polypeptide(L)'
;MFEASNEEWRDYRRLPDELRKVKLPISDNHQRNFLDSVKSRKPTITPAETAHHSAIPGHLGLISMLVGRRLKWDAQNERILDDADASKLLTRNYRAPWKLAGYAG
;
A
#
# COMPACT_ATOMS: atom_id res chain seq x y z
N MET A 1 13.10 -4.37 -4.03
CA MET A 1 13.68 -4.19 -5.39
C MET A 1 12.75 -4.89 -6.35
N PHE A 2 12.21 -4.19 -7.33
CA PHE A 2 11.37 -4.83 -8.35
C PHE A 2 12.29 -5.52 -9.36
N GLU A 3 12.21 -6.84 -9.46
CA GLU A 3 12.85 -7.58 -10.53
C GLU A 3 11.90 -7.67 -11.73
N ALA A 4 12.17 -6.89 -12.74
CA ALA A 4 11.51 -7.08 -14.03
C ALA A 4 12.16 -8.26 -14.75
N SER A 5 11.35 -9.12 -15.35
CA SER A 5 11.81 -10.25 -16.15
C SER A 5 12.62 -9.84 -17.42
N ASN A 6 12.48 -8.59 -17.84
CA ASN A 6 13.24 -8.00 -18.95
C ASN A 6 14.11 -6.87 -18.42
N GLU A 7 15.42 -6.91 -18.71
CA GLU A 7 16.40 -5.89 -18.29
C GLU A 7 16.09 -4.49 -18.84
N GLU A 8 15.47 -4.38 -20.01
CA GLU A 8 15.07 -3.10 -20.58
C GLU A 8 14.05 -2.35 -19.69
N TRP A 9 13.26 -3.08 -18.91
CA TRP A 9 12.23 -2.50 -18.03
C TRP A 9 12.79 -2.12 -16.66
N ARG A 10 14.02 -2.51 -16.35
CA ARG A 10 14.68 -2.16 -15.06
C ARG A 10 15.15 -0.71 -15.04
N ASP A 11 15.42 -0.12 -16.20
CA ASP A 11 15.88 1.26 -16.29
C ASP A 11 14.80 2.17 -16.89
N TYR A 12 13.96 2.74 -16.01
CA TYR A 12 12.91 3.70 -16.40
C TYR A 12 13.47 4.91 -17.19
N ARG A 13 14.77 5.20 -17.08
CA ARG A 13 15.44 6.30 -17.80
C ARG A 13 15.53 6.04 -19.29
N ARG A 14 15.41 4.77 -19.72
CA ARG A 14 15.35 4.37 -21.12
C ARG A 14 13.98 4.54 -21.75
N LEU A 15 12.94 4.78 -20.94
CA LEU A 15 11.61 5.08 -21.47
C LEU A 15 11.64 6.45 -22.18
N PRO A 16 11.02 6.57 -23.36
CA PRO A 16 10.86 7.85 -24.04
C PRO A 16 10.22 8.88 -23.11
N ASP A 17 10.66 10.14 -23.22
CA ASP A 17 10.15 11.23 -22.38
C ASP A 17 8.63 11.40 -22.47
N GLU A 18 8.05 11.08 -23.61
CA GLU A 18 6.60 11.08 -23.88
C GLU A 18 5.82 10.12 -22.97
N LEU A 19 6.45 9.01 -22.57
CA LEU A 19 5.88 8.02 -21.65
C LEU A 19 6.15 8.36 -20.17
N ARG A 20 7.14 9.23 -19.89
CA ARG A 20 7.50 9.68 -18.54
C ARG A 20 6.73 10.93 -18.12
N LYS A 21 5.41 10.91 -18.27
CA LYS A 21 4.55 12.07 -17.97
C LYS A 21 4.53 12.45 -16.50
N VAL A 22 4.73 11.49 -15.61
CA VAL A 22 4.74 11.69 -14.15
C VAL A 22 6.15 11.52 -13.63
N LYS A 23 6.76 12.60 -13.17
CA LYS A 23 8.05 12.56 -12.46
C LYS A 23 7.79 12.34 -10.98
N LEU A 24 8.08 11.12 -10.51
CA LEU A 24 8.03 10.83 -9.10
C LEU A 24 9.23 11.46 -8.37
N PRO A 25 9.05 11.93 -7.14
CA PRO A 25 10.17 12.40 -6.34
C PRO A 25 11.14 11.25 -6.06
N ILE A 26 12.44 11.54 -6.17
CA ILE A 26 13.50 10.55 -5.94
C ILE A 26 14.06 10.77 -4.54
N SER A 27 14.24 9.67 -3.80
CA SER A 27 14.97 9.66 -2.54
C SER A 27 15.94 8.49 -2.51
N ASP A 28 17.22 8.79 -2.48
CA ASP A 28 18.28 7.78 -2.44
C ASP A 28 18.51 7.24 -1.02
N ASN A 29 17.93 7.90 0.00
CA ASN A 29 18.09 7.52 1.40
C ASN A 29 16.80 7.77 2.19
N HIS A 30 16.06 6.69 2.48
CA HIS A 30 14.79 6.76 3.22
C HIS A 30 14.96 7.24 4.66
N GLN A 31 16.01 6.82 5.34
CA GLN A 31 16.25 7.24 6.72
C GLN A 31 16.52 8.73 6.79
N ARG A 32 17.31 9.24 5.85
CA ARG A 32 17.57 10.69 5.75
C ARG A 32 16.32 11.47 5.45
N ASN A 33 15.51 11.02 4.49
CA ASN A 33 14.24 11.65 4.17
C ASN A 33 13.30 11.71 5.39
N PHE A 34 13.23 10.62 6.15
CA PHE A 34 12.44 10.58 7.39
C PHE A 34 12.95 11.60 8.42
N LEU A 35 14.26 11.62 8.70
CA LEU A 35 14.86 12.55 9.67
C LEU A 35 14.67 14.03 9.26
N ASP A 36 14.82 14.33 7.99
CA ASP A 36 14.61 15.68 7.46
C ASP A 36 13.12 16.08 7.55
N SER A 37 12.21 15.15 7.34
CA SER A 37 10.77 15.36 7.53
C SER A 37 10.41 15.61 8.99
N VAL A 38 11.01 14.87 9.92
CA VAL A 38 10.83 15.10 11.37
C VAL A 38 11.27 16.52 11.75
N LYS A 39 12.42 16.97 11.25
CA LYS A 39 12.98 18.32 11.54
C LYS A 39 12.16 19.42 10.89
N SER A 40 11.82 19.27 9.63
CA SER A 40 11.15 20.29 8.82
C SER A 40 9.63 20.31 9.00
N ARG A 41 9.04 19.26 9.58
CA ARG A 41 7.59 19.02 9.66
C ARG A 41 6.90 18.94 8.30
N LYS A 42 7.66 18.70 7.23
CA LYS A 42 7.14 18.45 5.88
C LYS A 42 6.83 16.97 5.70
N PRO A 43 5.88 16.61 4.81
CA PRO A 43 5.61 15.23 4.48
C PRO A 43 6.87 14.48 4.00
N THR A 44 6.95 13.19 4.31
CA THR A 44 7.95 12.29 3.72
C THR A 44 7.65 12.06 2.24
N ILE A 45 8.61 11.48 1.51
CA ILE A 45 8.41 11.06 0.11
C ILE A 45 7.25 10.04 -0.03
N THR A 46 7.00 9.27 1.01
CA THR A 46 5.88 8.32 1.07
C THR A 46 5.07 8.60 2.34
N PRO A 47 4.10 9.53 2.28
CA PRO A 47 3.20 9.78 3.40
C PRO A 47 2.42 8.51 3.80
N ALA A 48 1.95 8.46 5.04
CA ALA A 48 1.23 7.30 5.59
C ALA A 48 0.01 6.91 4.73
N GLU A 49 -0.73 7.89 4.22
CA GLU A 49 -1.87 7.67 3.33
C GLU A 49 -1.47 6.96 2.03
N THR A 50 -0.40 7.43 1.38
CA THR A 50 0.13 6.78 0.17
C THR A 50 0.60 5.35 0.47
N ALA A 51 1.28 5.14 1.59
CA ALA A 51 1.74 3.82 2.01
C ALA A 51 0.55 2.88 2.29
N HIS A 52 -0.49 3.39 2.98
CA HIS A 52 -1.72 2.65 3.24
C HIS A 52 -2.39 2.20 1.94
N HIS A 53 -2.70 3.12 1.03
CA HIS A 53 -3.34 2.79 -0.24
C HIS A 53 -2.50 1.83 -1.09
N SER A 54 -1.17 1.95 -1.05
CA SER A 54 -0.28 1.05 -1.78
C SER A 54 -0.26 -0.37 -1.22
N ALA A 55 -0.56 -0.56 0.05
CA ALA A 55 -0.63 -1.87 0.69
C ALA A 55 -1.96 -2.61 0.43
N ILE A 56 -3.06 -1.88 0.20
CA ILE A 56 -4.41 -2.44 0.01
C ILE A 56 -4.44 -3.55 -1.06
N PRO A 57 -3.89 -3.37 -2.29
CA PRO A 57 -3.95 -4.40 -3.31
C PRO A 57 -3.30 -5.72 -2.89
N GLY A 58 -2.18 -5.64 -2.16
CA GLY A 58 -1.49 -6.82 -1.64
C GLY A 58 -2.34 -7.59 -0.62
N HIS A 59 -2.98 -6.88 0.30
CA HIS A 59 -3.89 -7.50 1.28
C HIS A 59 -5.13 -8.08 0.64
N LEU A 60 -5.77 -7.37 -0.30
CA LEU A 60 -6.93 -7.87 -1.02
C LEU A 60 -6.58 -9.11 -1.87
N GLY A 61 -5.39 -9.12 -2.49
CA GLY A 61 -4.88 -10.29 -3.21
C GLY A 61 -4.76 -11.51 -2.29
N LEU A 62 -4.17 -11.34 -1.11
CA LEU A 62 -4.07 -12.40 -0.11
C LEU A 62 -5.45 -12.90 0.32
N ILE A 63 -6.39 -11.99 0.66
CA ILE A 63 -7.74 -12.38 1.06
C ILE A 63 -8.45 -13.14 -0.06
N SER A 64 -8.35 -12.66 -1.31
CA SER A 64 -8.92 -13.32 -2.49
C SER A 64 -8.40 -14.75 -2.65
N MET A 65 -7.11 -14.97 -2.43
CA MET A 65 -6.49 -16.30 -2.45
C MET A 65 -7.03 -17.19 -1.33
N LEU A 66 -7.16 -16.68 -0.11
CA LEU A 66 -7.64 -17.44 1.04
C LEU A 66 -9.10 -17.84 0.90
N VAL A 67 -9.96 -16.98 0.36
CA VAL A 67 -11.38 -17.30 0.15
C VAL A 67 -11.66 -17.98 -1.19
N GLY A 68 -10.67 -18.06 -2.08
CA GLY A 68 -10.76 -18.74 -3.38
C GLY A 68 -11.69 -18.08 -4.40
N ARG A 69 -11.95 -16.78 -4.28
CA ARG A 69 -12.88 -16.04 -5.16
C ARG A 69 -12.54 -14.58 -5.33
N ARG A 70 -13.07 -13.98 -6.40
CA ARG A 70 -12.93 -12.54 -6.67
C ARG A 70 -13.60 -11.72 -5.59
N LEU A 71 -12.94 -10.64 -5.18
CA LEU A 71 -13.49 -9.66 -4.26
C LEU A 71 -13.98 -8.42 -5.03
N LYS A 72 -15.05 -7.82 -4.52
CA LYS A 72 -15.50 -6.49 -4.94
C LYS A 72 -15.06 -5.50 -3.87
N TRP A 73 -14.23 -4.56 -4.23
CA TRP A 73 -13.68 -3.57 -3.31
C TRP A 73 -14.28 -2.19 -3.56
N ASP A 74 -14.80 -1.58 -2.51
CA ASP A 74 -15.22 -0.18 -2.47
C ASP A 74 -14.04 0.64 -1.94
N ALA A 75 -13.31 1.27 -2.86
CA ALA A 75 -12.10 2.02 -2.51
C ALA A 75 -12.40 3.30 -1.72
N GLN A 76 -13.60 3.86 -1.85
CA GLN A 76 -13.96 5.09 -1.16
C GLN A 76 -14.27 4.84 0.33
N ASN A 77 -14.92 3.72 0.63
CA ASN A 77 -15.29 3.35 1.99
C ASN A 77 -14.37 2.26 2.58
N GLU A 78 -13.35 1.85 1.85
CA GLU A 78 -12.36 0.83 2.23
C GLU A 78 -12.99 -0.46 2.77
N ARG A 79 -13.94 -1.01 2.02
CA ARG A 79 -14.68 -2.23 2.43
C ARG A 79 -14.86 -3.22 1.28
N ILE A 80 -14.96 -4.49 1.63
CA ILE A 80 -15.35 -5.55 0.70
C ILE A 80 -16.88 -5.57 0.61
N LEU A 81 -17.40 -5.58 -0.62
CA LEU A 81 -18.84 -5.60 -0.90
C LEU A 81 -19.34 -7.04 -1.02
N ASP A 82 -20.53 -7.27 -0.49
CA ASP A 82 -21.31 -8.52 -0.65
C ASP A 82 -20.58 -9.79 -0.20
N ASP A 83 -19.58 -9.70 0.71
CA ASP A 83 -18.79 -10.83 1.18
C ASP A 83 -18.41 -10.68 2.66
N ALA A 84 -19.26 -11.18 3.55
CA ALA A 84 -19.06 -11.09 4.99
C ALA A 84 -17.85 -11.92 5.49
N ASP A 85 -17.57 -13.06 4.86
CA ASP A 85 -16.44 -13.91 5.27
C ASP A 85 -15.10 -13.31 4.86
N ALA A 86 -15.01 -12.78 3.66
CA ALA A 86 -13.83 -12.02 3.24
C ALA A 86 -13.63 -10.75 4.10
N SER A 87 -14.72 -10.07 4.46
CA SER A 87 -14.67 -8.87 5.29
C SER A 87 -14.10 -9.12 6.68
N LYS A 88 -14.33 -10.28 7.27
CA LYS A 88 -13.73 -10.68 8.56
C LYS A 88 -12.20 -10.76 8.50
N LEU A 89 -11.63 -11.00 7.31
CA LEU A 89 -10.19 -11.11 7.12
C LEU A 89 -9.48 -9.75 6.97
N LEU A 90 -10.23 -8.64 6.87
CA LEU A 90 -9.66 -7.29 6.89
C LEU A 90 -9.09 -6.93 8.28
N THR A 91 -9.53 -7.61 9.31
CA THR A 91 -9.07 -7.39 10.68
C THR A 91 -8.53 -8.68 11.30
N ARG A 92 -7.76 -8.56 12.35
CA ARG A 92 -7.29 -9.70 13.15
C ARG A 92 -7.78 -9.56 14.58
N ASN A 93 -8.14 -10.70 15.19
CA ASN A 93 -8.43 -10.71 16.61
C ASN A 93 -7.19 -10.33 17.40
N TYR A 94 -7.35 -9.36 18.29
CA TYR A 94 -6.27 -8.95 19.19
C TYR A 94 -6.11 -9.95 20.32
N ARG A 95 -4.86 -10.23 20.68
CA ARG A 95 -4.56 -11.03 21.87
C ARG A 95 -4.89 -10.24 23.13
N ALA A 96 -5.66 -10.82 24.05
CA ALA A 96 -5.92 -10.21 25.32
C ALA A 96 -4.62 -9.88 26.10
N PRO A 97 -4.55 -8.77 26.81
CA PRO A 97 -5.60 -7.77 27.06
C PRO A 97 -5.68 -6.64 26.04
N TRP A 98 -4.91 -6.71 24.95
CA TRP A 98 -4.75 -5.63 23.98
C TRP A 98 -6.00 -5.46 23.11
N LYS A 99 -6.47 -4.22 23.03
CA LYS A 99 -7.58 -3.82 22.15
C LYS A 99 -7.25 -2.46 21.53
N LEU A 100 -7.54 -2.26 20.25
CA LEU A 100 -7.53 -0.94 19.65
C LEU A 100 -8.84 -0.22 20.00
N ALA A 101 -8.74 0.95 20.61
CA ALA A 101 -9.91 1.78 20.91
C ALA A 101 -10.63 2.15 19.59
N GLY A 102 -11.93 1.86 19.51
CA GLY A 102 -12.74 2.15 18.32
C GLY A 102 -12.86 1.02 17.30
N TYR A 103 -12.15 -0.10 17.48
CA TYR A 103 -12.34 -1.31 16.69
C TYR A 103 -13.09 -2.37 17.50
N ALA A 104 -14.34 -2.63 17.13
CA ALA A 104 -15.06 -3.83 17.52
C ALA A 104 -14.55 -4.96 16.60
N GLY A 105 -13.70 -5.86 17.15
CA GLY A 105 -13.38 -7.13 16.56
C GLY A 105 -14.46 -8.15 16.88
#